data_192db20c433a0f1f6d4a0bc7e870fc58
#
_entry.id   192db20c433a0f1f6d4a0bc7e870fc58
#
_cell.length_a   1.000
_cell.length_b   1.000
_cell.length_c   1.000
_cell.angle_alpha   90.00
_cell.angle_beta   90.00
_cell.angle_gamma   90.00
#
_symmetry.space_group_name_H-M   'P 1'
#
loop_
_entity.id
_entity.type
_entity.pdbx_description
1 polymer ?
#
loop_
_entity_poly.entity_id
_entity_poly.type
_entity_poly.pdbx_seq_one_letter_code
_entity_poly.pdbx_strand_id
1 'polypeptide(L)'
;MKTPPGQVYKFGPFHLSCAERKLWRGNEEIKVRPKLFDLLCIFIEHRRQVIDKKELIKRLWPDSIVEESNLTVTINALRSALNGGQYIETVSRRGYLFTAEVEVFYSDPVTPEIPSDSTPFPEPPGGALPLQSHLYISRPTDEEFFKAIARQDSIVLVKGARQVGKTSLLARGLQKARDHNAIVMLVDFQQFSASAFDTADKLLLAMAESIAYQLELTPEPHQVWKSFLSPSTNFQRYLRLQVFAKNKSPLVWGLDEVDRLFSFTYASEIFGLFRSWHNLRALDPQGPWHRLTLAIAYATEAHLFITDLNQSPFNVGTRLALEDFTLQQVTDLNQRYKEPLRGQAEVARFHQLLGGHPYLTQRGLYEMVKNNTSLEAILEIGNRDEGPFADHLKRMLVALEKEPTLLEELRGFLRSNAKLSDDTLSRLRSAGILSSDSSREPNLRCELYAAYLKRHVS
;
A
#
# COMPACT_ATOMS: atom_id res chain seq x y z
N MET A 1 -3.40 -8.97 -26.64
CA MET A 1 -3.85 -9.85 -25.52
C MET A 1 -2.84 -9.74 -24.41
N LYS A 2 -3.26 -9.43 -23.18
CA LYS A 2 -2.36 -9.32 -22.01
C LYS A 2 -2.08 -10.75 -21.52
N THR A 3 -0.79 -11.13 -21.44
CA THR A 3 -0.35 -12.38 -20.83
C THR A 3 -0.80 -12.40 -19.37
N PRO A 4 -1.40 -13.48 -18.84
CA PRO A 4 -1.79 -13.54 -17.45
C PRO A 4 -0.61 -13.29 -16.53
N PRO A 5 -0.76 -12.60 -15.40
CA PRO A 5 0.30 -12.41 -14.43
C PRO A 5 0.74 -13.78 -13.87
N GLY A 6 2.04 -14.01 -13.75
CA GLY A 6 2.62 -15.25 -13.24
C GLY A 6 3.00 -16.28 -14.29
N GLN A 7 2.84 -16.02 -15.60
CA GLN A 7 3.22 -16.94 -16.65
C GLN A 7 4.70 -16.81 -17.03
N VAL A 8 5.47 -17.87 -16.81
CA VAL A 8 6.90 -17.97 -17.19
C VAL A 8 7.05 -19.04 -18.26
N TYR A 9 7.74 -18.72 -19.33
CA TYR A 9 8.04 -19.62 -20.43
C TYR A 9 9.46 -20.15 -20.29
N LYS A 10 9.65 -21.47 -20.35
CA LYS A 10 10.96 -22.10 -20.38
C LYS A 10 11.22 -22.73 -21.74
N PHE A 11 12.39 -22.46 -22.32
CA PHE A 11 12.86 -23.07 -23.56
C PHE A 11 14.39 -23.24 -23.52
N GLY A 12 14.87 -24.44 -23.70
CA GLY A 12 16.28 -24.74 -23.46
C GLY A 12 16.75 -24.27 -22.08
N PRO A 13 17.87 -23.55 -21.98
CA PRO A 13 18.36 -22.99 -20.71
C PRO A 13 17.70 -21.66 -20.32
N PHE A 14 16.76 -21.14 -21.11
CA PHE A 14 16.17 -19.82 -20.93
C PHE A 14 14.82 -19.87 -20.22
N HIS A 15 14.59 -18.85 -19.38
CA HIS A 15 13.31 -18.56 -18.73
C HIS A 15 12.89 -17.13 -19.10
N LEU A 16 11.68 -16.95 -19.61
CA LEU A 16 11.15 -15.66 -20.04
C LEU A 16 9.87 -15.33 -19.26
N SER A 17 9.84 -14.19 -18.60
CA SER A 17 8.64 -13.58 -18.08
C SER A 17 8.27 -12.35 -18.92
N CYS A 18 7.24 -12.47 -19.76
CA CYS A 18 6.76 -11.36 -20.56
C CYS A 18 6.14 -10.24 -19.69
N ALA A 19 5.51 -10.60 -18.57
CA ALA A 19 4.90 -9.66 -17.64
C ALA A 19 5.95 -8.79 -16.93
N GLU A 20 7.06 -9.41 -16.47
CA GLU A 20 8.15 -8.70 -15.79
C GLU A 20 9.20 -8.12 -16.77
N ARG A 21 9.08 -8.42 -18.04
CA ARG A 21 10.05 -8.06 -19.10
C ARG A 21 11.47 -8.54 -18.80
N LYS A 22 11.62 -9.77 -18.30
CA LYS A 22 12.89 -10.36 -17.92
C LYS A 22 13.16 -11.66 -18.68
N LEU A 23 14.44 -11.85 -19.04
CA LEU A 23 14.97 -13.07 -19.64
C LEU A 23 16.13 -13.57 -18.78
N TRP A 24 16.09 -14.84 -18.39
CA TRP A 24 17.19 -15.48 -17.66
C TRP A 24 17.75 -16.66 -18.45
N ARG A 25 19.01 -16.95 -18.22
CA ARG A 25 19.70 -18.17 -18.65
C ARG A 25 20.20 -18.90 -17.40
N GLY A 26 19.54 -19.99 -17.04
CA GLY A 26 19.71 -20.55 -15.71
C GLY A 26 19.33 -19.52 -14.66
N ASN A 27 20.27 -19.13 -13.80
CA ASN A 27 20.07 -18.14 -12.74
C ASN A 27 20.57 -16.72 -13.10
N GLU A 28 21.09 -16.51 -14.32
CA GLU A 28 21.67 -15.22 -14.73
C GLU A 28 20.67 -14.43 -15.59
N GLU A 29 20.38 -13.19 -15.20
CA GLU A 29 19.53 -12.29 -15.98
C GLU A 29 20.27 -11.77 -17.20
N ILE A 30 19.70 -11.98 -18.39
CA ILE A 30 20.25 -11.49 -19.64
C ILE A 30 19.59 -10.16 -19.98
N LYS A 31 20.38 -9.09 -19.99
CA LYS A 31 19.90 -7.78 -20.43
C LYS A 31 19.78 -7.74 -21.95
N VAL A 32 18.57 -7.79 -22.44
CA VAL A 32 18.26 -7.64 -23.87
C VAL A 32 17.63 -6.27 -24.14
N ARG A 33 17.91 -5.72 -25.33
CA ARG A 33 17.29 -4.45 -25.77
C ARG A 33 15.77 -4.60 -25.87
N PRO A 34 14.98 -3.55 -25.59
CA PRO A 34 13.50 -3.64 -25.56
C PRO A 34 12.89 -4.29 -26.80
N LYS A 35 13.34 -3.92 -28.00
CA LYS A 35 12.83 -4.48 -29.27
C LYS A 35 13.17 -5.96 -29.47
N LEU A 36 14.31 -6.42 -28.97
CA LEU A 36 14.67 -7.85 -28.99
C LEU A 36 13.80 -8.65 -28.04
N PHE A 37 13.48 -8.05 -26.89
CA PHE A 37 12.58 -8.67 -25.92
C PHE A 37 11.16 -8.79 -26.48
N ASP A 38 10.62 -7.71 -27.07
CA ASP A 38 9.29 -7.72 -27.70
C ASP A 38 9.21 -8.77 -28.82
N LEU A 39 10.26 -8.88 -29.65
CA LEU A 39 10.35 -9.89 -30.70
C LEU A 39 10.34 -11.30 -30.14
N LEU A 40 11.05 -11.57 -29.04
CA LEU A 40 11.06 -12.87 -28.38
C LEU A 40 9.67 -13.22 -27.80
N CYS A 41 8.99 -12.28 -27.19
CA CYS A 41 7.60 -12.48 -26.72
C CYS A 41 6.68 -12.85 -27.88
N ILE A 42 6.75 -12.14 -29.02
CA ILE A 42 5.96 -12.45 -30.22
C ILE A 42 6.23 -13.89 -30.69
N PHE A 43 7.49 -14.32 -30.72
CA PHE A 43 7.83 -15.69 -31.12
C PHE A 43 7.28 -16.74 -30.16
N ILE A 44 7.35 -16.52 -28.87
CA ILE A 44 6.83 -17.44 -27.86
C ILE A 44 5.31 -17.55 -27.89
N GLU A 45 4.62 -16.44 -28.14
CA GLU A 45 3.15 -16.43 -28.32
C GLU A 45 2.72 -17.23 -29.54
N HIS A 46 3.50 -17.16 -30.63
CA HIS A 46 3.23 -17.84 -31.90
C HIS A 46 4.16 -19.05 -32.14
N ARG A 47 4.58 -19.69 -31.07
CA ARG A 47 5.45 -20.90 -31.15
C ARG A 47 4.87 -21.96 -32.06
N ARG A 48 5.76 -22.61 -32.83
CA ARG A 48 5.38 -23.62 -33.85
C ARG A 48 4.56 -23.09 -35.04
N GLN A 49 4.45 -21.75 -35.17
CA GLN A 49 3.80 -21.12 -36.30
C GLN A 49 4.80 -20.23 -37.04
N VAL A 50 4.74 -20.28 -38.39
CA VAL A 50 5.53 -19.37 -39.22
C VAL A 50 4.87 -18.00 -39.20
N ILE A 51 5.63 -16.98 -38.74
CA ILE A 51 5.15 -15.62 -38.73
C ILE A 51 5.73 -14.88 -39.95
N ASP A 52 4.84 -14.26 -40.74
CA ASP A 52 5.22 -13.51 -41.92
C ASP A 52 6.04 -12.27 -41.55
N LYS A 53 6.99 -11.88 -42.42
CA LYS A 53 7.87 -10.74 -42.17
C LYS A 53 7.11 -9.42 -42.01
N LYS A 54 6.09 -9.19 -42.81
CA LYS A 54 5.26 -7.97 -42.73
C LYS A 54 4.49 -7.92 -41.43
N GLU A 55 4.00 -9.04 -40.96
CA GLU A 55 3.31 -9.17 -39.68
C GLU A 55 4.26 -8.87 -38.50
N LEU A 56 5.50 -9.42 -38.54
CA LEU A 56 6.51 -9.10 -37.54
C LEU A 56 6.86 -7.63 -37.50
N ILE A 57 7.06 -7.01 -38.68
CA ILE A 57 7.36 -5.57 -38.77
C ILE A 57 6.20 -4.76 -38.19
N LYS A 58 4.95 -5.05 -38.57
CA LYS A 58 3.76 -4.35 -38.10
C LYS A 58 3.61 -4.42 -36.57
N ARG A 59 3.89 -5.57 -35.97
CA ARG A 59 3.79 -5.74 -34.51
C ARG A 59 4.96 -5.12 -33.73
N LEU A 60 6.17 -5.20 -34.29
CA LEU A 60 7.36 -4.62 -33.62
C LEU A 60 7.44 -3.11 -33.75
N TRP A 61 6.97 -2.54 -34.87
CA TRP A 61 7.05 -1.12 -35.18
C TRP A 61 5.68 -0.57 -35.66
N PRO A 62 4.64 -0.57 -34.78
CA PRO A 62 3.29 -0.17 -35.19
C PRO A 62 3.21 1.28 -35.69
N ASP A 63 4.06 2.17 -35.17
CA ASP A 63 4.04 3.61 -35.44
C ASP A 63 5.16 4.07 -36.38
N SER A 64 5.85 3.14 -37.08
CA SER A 64 7.02 3.46 -37.91
C SER A 64 7.04 2.63 -39.17
N ILE A 65 7.40 3.25 -40.30
CA ILE A 65 7.68 2.55 -41.55
C ILE A 65 9.11 2.05 -41.48
N VAL A 66 9.30 0.73 -41.46
CA VAL A 66 10.59 0.09 -41.32
C VAL A 66 10.82 -0.89 -42.46
N GLU A 67 12.04 -0.92 -42.99
CA GLU A 67 12.44 -1.87 -44.04
C GLU A 67 12.70 -3.27 -43.52
N GLU A 68 12.55 -4.31 -44.38
CA GLU A 68 12.80 -5.71 -44.02
C GLU A 68 14.26 -5.96 -43.55
N SER A 69 15.21 -5.13 -43.96
CA SER A 69 16.59 -5.16 -43.50
C SER A 69 16.72 -4.99 -41.97
N ASN A 70 15.93 -4.08 -41.39
CA ASN A 70 15.92 -3.85 -39.94
C ASN A 70 15.38 -5.05 -39.17
N LEU A 71 14.36 -5.74 -39.71
CA LEU A 71 13.87 -6.98 -39.09
C LEU A 71 14.98 -8.06 -39.12
N THR A 72 15.72 -8.19 -40.23
CA THR A 72 16.80 -9.15 -40.36
C THR A 72 17.93 -8.88 -39.34
N VAL A 73 18.30 -7.62 -39.14
CA VAL A 73 19.28 -7.22 -38.12
C VAL A 73 18.80 -7.56 -36.72
N THR A 74 17.50 -7.28 -36.44
CA THR A 74 16.89 -7.57 -35.14
C THR A 74 16.82 -9.08 -34.84
N ILE A 75 16.46 -9.90 -35.85
CA ILE A 75 16.48 -11.36 -35.76
C ILE A 75 17.88 -11.90 -35.46
N ASN A 76 18.88 -11.41 -36.17
CA ASN A 76 20.26 -11.83 -35.97
C ASN A 76 20.80 -11.43 -34.59
N ALA A 77 20.45 -10.24 -34.13
CA ALA A 77 20.79 -9.81 -32.77
C ALA A 77 20.10 -10.69 -31.69
N LEU A 78 18.83 -11.10 -31.93
CA LEU A 78 18.13 -11.99 -31.03
C LEU A 78 18.74 -13.41 -31.05
N ARG A 79 19.10 -13.93 -32.22
CA ARG A 79 19.83 -15.21 -32.34
C ARG A 79 21.13 -15.17 -31.56
N SER A 80 21.89 -14.08 -31.66
CA SER A 80 23.14 -13.92 -30.91
C SER A 80 22.90 -13.88 -29.41
N ALA A 81 21.86 -13.20 -28.94
CA ALA A 81 21.49 -13.14 -27.53
C ALA A 81 21.06 -14.51 -26.97
N LEU A 82 20.52 -15.37 -27.83
CA LEU A 82 20.10 -16.75 -27.52
C LEU A 82 21.15 -17.81 -27.89
N ASN A 83 22.43 -17.45 -27.95
CA ASN A 83 23.58 -18.35 -28.22
C ASN A 83 23.55 -19.10 -29.54
N GLY A 84 23.34 -18.43 -30.66
CA GLY A 84 23.70 -18.97 -31.96
C GLY A 84 22.58 -19.63 -32.78
N GLY A 85 21.38 -19.19 -32.67
CA GLY A 85 20.41 -19.37 -33.76
C GLY A 85 19.58 -20.65 -33.76
N GLN A 86 19.77 -21.56 -32.85
CA GLN A 86 19.02 -22.84 -32.80
C GLN A 86 17.51 -22.71 -32.56
N TYR A 87 17.05 -21.58 -32.05
CA TYR A 87 15.65 -21.40 -31.66
C TYR A 87 14.80 -20.65 -32.69
N ILE A 88 15.42 -20.02 -33.68
CA ILE A 88 14.72 -19.21 -34.69
C ILE A 88 15.15 -19.65 -36.09
N GLU A 89 14.29 -20.30 -36.81
CA GLU A 89 14.51 -20.75 -38.18
C GLU A 89 13.98 -19.73 -39.20
N THR A 90 14.68 -19.58 -40.32
CA THR A 90 14.20 -18.78 -41.46
C THR A 90 13.48 -19.68 -42.43
N VAL A 91 12.17 -19.45 -42.58
CA VAL A 91 11.37 -20.17 -43.61
C VAL A 91 11.40 -19.35 -44.90
N SER A 92 12.09 -19.87 -45.91
CA SER A 92 12.32 -19.19 -47.18
C SER A 92 11.02 -18.63 -47.77
N ARG A 93 11.02 -17.33 -48.16
CA ARG A 93 9.91 -16.58 -48.73
C ARG A 93 8.65 -16.45 -47.88
N ARG A 94 8.60 -17.01 -46.65
CA ARG A 94 7.44 -16.97 -45.75
C ARG A 94 7.65 -16.15 -44.51
N GLY A 95 8.83 -16.28 -43.85
CA GLY A 95 9.06 -15.53 -42.59
C GLY A 95 9.99 -16.29 -41.63
N TYR A 96 9.64 -16.28 -40.35
CA TYR A 96 10.44 -16.90 -39.30
C TYR A 96 9.59 -17.80 -38.42
N LEU A 97 10.20 -18.87 -37.90
CA LEU A 97 9.60 -19.87 -37.05
C LEU A 97 10.40 -20.03 -35.76
N PHE A 98 9.73 -20.04 -34.62
CA PHE A 98 10.34 -20.40 -33.35
C PHE A 98 10.24 -21.92 -33.15
N THR A 99 11.39 -22.58 -33.10
CA THR A 99 11.49 -24.04 -33.15
C THR A 99 11.65 -24.71 -31.80
N ALA A 100 12.01 -23.92 -30.76
CA ALA A 100 12.18 -24.48 -29.42
C ALA A 100 10.88 -25.04 -28.85
N GLU A 101 10.99 -26.13 -28.13
CA GLU A 101 9.90 -26.57 -27.24
C GLU A 101 9.78 -25.59 -26.08
N VAL A 102 8.58 -25.08 -25.85
CA VAL A 102 8.29 -24.10 -24.81
C VAL A 102 7.37 -24.74 -23.78
N GLU A 103 7.87 -24.92 -22.60
CA GLU A 103 7.10 -25.30 -21.44
C GLU A 103 6.53 -24.04 -20.78
N VAL A 104 5.26 -24.09 -20.41
CA VAL A 104 4.59 -22.98 -19.73
C VAL A 104 4.44 -23.36 -18.28
N PHE A 105 5.08 -22.63 -17.42
CA PHE A 105 4.88 -22.74 -15.99
C PHE A 105 3.97 -21.60 -15.56
N TYR A 106 2.91 -21.93 -14.88
CA TYR A 106 2.19 -20.98 -14.06
C TYR A 106 2.94 -21.00 -12.73
N SER A 107 3.74 -19.99 -12.46
CA SER A 107 4.21 -19.83 -11.12
C SER A 107 3.00 -19.41 -10.28
N ASP A 108 2.39 -20.36 -9.56
CA ASP A 108 2.10 -20.03 -8.18
C ASP A 108 3.37 -19.35 -7.66
N PRO A 109 3.29 -18.30 -6.83
CA PRO A 109 4.49 -17.64 -6.35
C PRO A 109 5.32 -18.65 -5.56
N VAL A 110 5.99 -19.54 -6.28
CA VAL A 110 7.06 -20.36 -5.75
C VAL A 110 8.19 -19.39 -5.55
N THR A 111 8.39 -19.03 -4.32
CA THR A 111 9.66 -18.49 -3.85
C THR A 111 10.75 -19.35 -4.48
N PRO A 112 11.66 -18.82 -5.35
CA PRO A 112 12.82 -19.57 -5.73
C PRO A 112 13.56 -19.86 -4.42
N GLU A 113 13.81 -21.12 -4.12
CA GLU A 113 14.85 -21.48 -3.16
C GLU A 113 16.17 -20.96 -3.74
N ILE A 114 16.52 -19.74 -3.37
CA ILE A 114 17.84 -19.19 -3.56
C ILE A 114 18.75 -19.96 -2.61
N PRO A 115 19.85 -20.57 -3.09
CA PRO A 115 20.83 -21.12 -2.17
C PRO A 115 21.23 -20.02 -1.19
N SER A 116 21.12 -20.32 0.10
CA SER A 116 21.44 -19.45 1.21
C SER A 116 22.79 -18.78 1.02
N ASP A 117 22.84 -17.50 0.62
CA ASP A 117 23.79 -16.50 1.10
C ASP A 117 23.65 -15.09 0.51
N SER A 118 22.61 -14.82 -0.31
CA SER A 118 22.33 -13.45 -0.75
C SER A 118 20.82 -13.14 -0.73
N THR A 119 20.22 -13.07 0.45
CA THR A 119 18.96 -12.32 0.56
C THR A 119 19.28 -10.88 0.20
N PRO A 120 18.59 -10.30 -0.80
CA PRO A 120 18.82 -8.89 -1.12
C PRO A 120 18.64 -8.07 0.14
N PHE A 121 19.55 -7.11 0.33
CA PHE A 121 19.49 -6.22 1.48
C PHE A 121 18.08 -5.61 1.56
N PRO A 122 17.40 -5.60 2.71
CA PRO A 122 16.06 -5.10 2.81
C PRO A 122 15.99 -3.63 2.36
N GLU A 123 14.92 -3.26 1.65
CA GLU A 123 14.71 -1.87 1.26
C GLU A 123 14.57 -0.97 2.50
N PRO A 124 14.98 0.31 2.41
CA PRO A 124 14.79 1.25 3.51
C PRO A 124 13.33 1.32 3.93
N PRO A 125 13.02 1.24 5.24
CA PRO A 125 11.65 1.35 5.70
C PRO A 125 11.01 2.67 5.28
N GLY A 126 9.87 2.60 4.59
CA GLY A 126 9.10 3.76 4.15
C GLY A 126 7.80 3.34 3.48
N GLY A 127 6.71 4.08 3.76
CA GLY A 127 5.39 3.77 3.18
C GLY A 127 4.79 2.43 3.63
N ALA A 128 3.90 1.88 2.80
CA ALA A 128 3.30 0.59 3.03
C ALA A 128 4.24 -0.54 2.63
N LEU A 129 4.31 -1.59 3.44
CA LEU A 129 5.08 -2.79 3.10
C LEU A 129 4.42 -3.56 1.96
N PRO A 130 5.18 -4.01 0.96
CA PRO A 130 4.68 -4.90 -0.09
C PRO A 130 3.95 -6.11 0.47
N LEU A 131 2.96 -6.64 -0.26
CA LEU A 131 2.15 -7.77 0.20
C LEU A 131 3.00 -9.00 0.53
N GLN A 132 4.04 -9.26 -0.26
CA GLN A 132 4.94 -10.40 -0.13
C GLN A 132 6.11 -10.14 0.83
N SER A 133 6.17 -8.96 1.47
CA SER A 133 7.28 -8.63 2.35
C SER A 133 7.33 -9.55 3.57
N HIS A 134 8.43 -10.28 3.72
CA HIS A 134 8.71 -11.12 4.88
C HIS A 134 8.90 -10.30 6.17
N LEU A 135 9.08 -8.97 6.05
CA LEU A 135 9.23 -8.06 7.19
C LEU A 135 7.89 -7.63 7.80
N TYR A 136 6.76 -8.03 7.20
CA TYR A 136 5.46 -7.72 7.76
C TYR A 136 5.16 -8.59 8.99
N ILE A 137 4.97 -7.96 10.12
CA ILE A 137 4.56 -8.64 11.37
C ILE A 137 3.03 -8.63 11.45
N SER A 138 2.45 -9.81 11.42
CA SER A 138 1.01 -9.98 11.63
C SER A 138 0.63 -9.74 13.08
N ARG A 139 -0.51 -9.11 13.30
CA ARG A 139 -1.07 -8.79 14.62
C ARG A 139 -2.46 -9.41 14.77
N PRO A 140 -2.98 -9.60 15.97
CA PRO A 140 -4.37 -10.05 16.16
C PRO A 140 -5.39 -9.21 15.40
N THR A 141 -5.14 -7.90 15.28
CA THR A 141 -5.96 -6.95 14.52
C THR A 141 -6.09 -7.32 13.03
N ASP A 142 -5.07 -7.97 12.45
CA ASP A 142 -5.13 -8.43 11.05
C ASP A 142 -6.22 -9.48 10.86
N GLU A 143 -6.28 -10.47 11.75
CA GLU A 143 -7.31 -11.51 11.70
C GLU A 143 -8.72 -10.95 11.92
N GLU A 144 -8.86 -10.01 12.86
CA GLU A 144 -10.14 -9.34 13.11
C GLU A 144 -10.58 -8.55 11.88
N PHE A 145 -9.66 -7.85 11.22
CA PHE A 145 -9.93 -7.13 9.98
C PHE A 145 -10.39 -8.08 8.86
N PHE A 146 -9.69 -9.19 8.67
CA PHE A 146 -10.06 -10.19 7.66
C PHE A 146 -11.43 -10.83 7.96
N LYS A 147 -11.71 -11.14 9.23
CA LYS A 147 -13.01 -11.64 9.67
C LYS A 147 -14.14 -10.63 9.41
N ALA A 148 -13.90 -9.34 9.68
CA ALA A 148 -14.88 -8.28 9.44
C ALA A 148 -15.20 -8.13 7.93
N ILE A 149 -14.17 -8.17 7.07
CA ILE A 149 -14.37 -8.18 5.62
C ILE A 149 -15.13 -9.43 5.16
N ALA A 150 -14.78 -10.61 5.66
CA ALA A 150 -15.43 -11.86 5.29
C ALA A 150 -16.91 -11.90 5.71
N ARG A 151 -17.26 -11.31 6.86
CA ARG A 151 -18.64 -11.13 7.30
C ARG A 151 -19.39 -10.04 6.52
N GLN A 152 -18.68 -9.30 5.66
CA GLN A 152 -19.22 -8.13 4.96
C GLN A 152 -19.77 -7.07 5.93
N ASP A 153 -19.02 -6.77 7.00
CA ASP A 153 -19.36 -5.69 7.90
C ASP A 153 -19.52 -4.38 7.11
N SER A 154 -20.50 -3.56 7.42
CA SER A 154 -20.80 -2.36 6.63
C SER A 154 -19.67 -1.34 6.65
N ILE A 155 -19.08 -1.15 7.83
CA ILE A 155 -17.97 -0.23 8.07
C ILE A 155 -16.95 -0.95 8.95
N VAL A 156 -15.70 -0.93 8.54
CA VAL A 156 -14.55 -1.41 9.32
C VAL A 156 -13.58 -0.25 9.48
N LEU A 157 -13.36 0.15 10.71
CA LEU A 157 -12.55 1.30 11.07
C LEU A 157 -11.19 0.83 11.56
N VAL A 158 -10.13 1.21 10.88
CA VAL A 158 -8.74 0.91 11.26
C VAL A 158 -8.09 2.20 11.79
N LYS A 159 -8.01 2.31 13.11
CA LYS A 159 -7.41 3.44 13.81
C LYS A 159 -5.98 3.10 14.25
N GLY A 160 -5.11 4.08 14.27
CA GLY A 160 -3.76 3.98 14.84
C GLY A 160 -2.92 5.19 14.54
N ALA A 161 -1.91 5.46 15.33
CA ALA A 161 -0.99 6.58 15.13
C ALA A 161 -0.34 6.55 13.73
N ARG A 162 0.34 7.61 13.35
CA ARG A 162 1.08 7.65 12.08
C ARG A 162 2.16 6.57 12.06
N GLN A 163 2.39 5.98 10.88
CA GLN A 163 3.45 4.99 10.63
C GLN A 163 3.36 3.70 11.47
N VAL A 164 2.18 3.34 12.00
CA VAL A 164 1.96 2.05 12.68
C VAL A 164 1.55 0.91 11.73
N GLY A 165 1.40 1.20 10.42
CA GLY A 165 1.12 0.19 9.41
C GLY A 165 -0.34 0.08 8.97
N LYS A 166 -1.18 1.12 9.13
CA LYS A 166 -2.58 1.14 8.70
C LYS A 166 -2.74 0.81 7.22
N THR A 167 -2.00 1.50 6.35
CA THR A 167 -2.00 1.27 4.90
C THR A 167 -1.56 -0.15 4.54
N SER A 168 -0.56 -0.70 5.27
CA SER A 168 -0.11 -2.09 5.05
C SER A 168 -1.17 -3.12 5.42
N LEU A 169 -1.92 -2.90 6.50
CA LEU A 169 -3.05 -3.74 6.89
C LEU A 169 -4.20 -3.60 5.88
N LEU A 170 -4.54 -2.36 5.50
CA LEU A 170 -5.59 -2.09 4.51
C LEU A 170 -5.29 -2.82 3.19
N ALA A 171 -4.07 -2.70 2.66
CA ALA A 171 -3.65 -3.37 1.43
C ALA A 171 -3.83 -4.89 1.51
N ARG A 172 -3.48 -5.52 2.64
CA ARG A 172 -3.63 -6.97 2.85
C ARG A 172 -5.09 -7.39 2.95
N GLY A 173 -5.92 -6.61 3.63
CA GLY A 173 -7.35 -6.86 3.70
C GLY A 173 -8.03 -6.72 2.34
N LEU A 174 -7.65 -5.72 1.55
CA LEU A 174 -8.14 -5.54 0.18
C LEU A 174 -7.70 -6.69 -0.73
N GLN A 175 -6.47 -7.19 -0.57
CA GLN A 175 -6.02 -8.38 -1.31
C GLN A 175 -6.82 -9.62 -0.89
N LYS A 176 -7.03 -9.83 0.41
CA LYS A 176 -7.85 -10.91 0.91
C LYS A 176 -9.29 -10.86 0.37
N ALA A 177 -9.85 -9.66 0.21
CA ALA A 177 -11.16 -9.47 -0.41
C ALA A 177 -11.16 -9.90 -1.89
N ARG A 178 -10.12 -9.54 -2.66
CA ARG A 178 -9.95 -9.99 -4.07
C ARG A 178 -9.87 -11.51 -4.17
N ASP A 179 -9.11 -12.15 -3.28
CA ASP A 179 -8.95 -13.62 -3.23
C ASP A 179 -10.29 -14.32 -2.96
N HIS A 180 -11.28 -13.63 -2.37
CA HIS A 180 -12.65 -14.07 -2.16
C HIS A 180 -13.65 -13.53 -3.20
N ASN A 181 -13.18 -13.13 -4.37
CA ASN A 181 -13.99 -12.64 -5.49
C ASN A 181 -14.80 -11.37 -5.18
N ALA A 182 -14.40 -10.57 -4.19
CA ALA A 182 -14.96 -9.25 -4.00
C ALA A 182 -14.36 -8.25 -5.00
N ILE A 183 -15.17 -7.30 -5.43
CA ILE A 183 -14.71 -6.13 -6.17
C ILE A 183 -14.08 -5.18 -5.17
N VAL A 184 -12.87 -4.72 -5.47
CA VAL A 184 -12.11 -3.85 -4.58
C VAL A 184 -11.89 -2.51 -5.24
N MET A 185 -12.20 -1.45 -4.49
CA MET A 185 -11.89 -0.06 -4.81
C MET A 185 -10.99 0.50 -3.71
N LEU A 186 -10.07 1.38 -4.06
CA LEU A 186 -9.21 2.07 -3.12
C LEU A 186 -9.19 3.56 -3.43
N VAL A 187 -9.46 4.38 -2.44
CA VAL A 187 -9.25 5.82 -2.50
C VAL A 187 -8.25 6.20 -1.41
N ASP A 188 -7.11 6.71 -1.84
CA ASP A 188 -6.12 7.34 -0.98
C ASP A 188 -6.25 8.86 -1.13
N PHE A 189 -6.67 9.51 -0.05
CA PHE A 189 -6.89 10.96 -0.06
C PHE A 189 -5.62 11.77 -0.28
N GLN A 190 -4.43 11.18 -0.11
CA GLN A 190 -3.17 11.86 -0.45
C GLN A 190 -2.97 12.05 -1.95
N GLN A 191 -3.58 11.22 -2.79
CA GLN A 191 -3.43 11.27 -4.24
C GLN A 191 -4.22 12.41 -4.89
N PHE A 192 -5.21 12.97 -4.19
CA PHE A 192 -6.00 14.06 -4.73
C PHE A 192 -5.27 15.40 -4.66
N SER A 193 -5.42 16.20 -5.72
CA SER A 193 -4.92 17.58 -5.75
C SER A 193 -5.60 18.44 -4.68
N ALA A 194 -4.95 19.52 -4.27
CA ALA A 194 -5.56 20.46 -3.31
C ALA A 194 -6.92 20.99 -3.79
N SER A 195 -7.07 21.26 -5.09
CA SER A 195 -8.32 21.76 -5.69
C SER A 195 -9.49 20.78 -5.63
N ALA A 196 -9.24 19.48 -5.48
CA ALA A 196 -10.30 18.50 -5.27
C ALA A 196 -10.99 18.68 -3.90
N PHE A 197 -10.32 19.29 -2.94
CA PHE A 197 -10.85 19.56 -1.60
C PHE A 197 -11.53 20.91 -1.45
N ASP A 198 -11.62 21.74 -2.48
CA ASP A 198 -12.25 23.07 -2.38
C ASP A 198 -13.73 23.00 -1.96
N THR A 199 -14.44 21.98 -2.42
CA THR A 199 -15.87 21.78 -2.10
C THR A 199 -16.21 20.29 -2.00
N ALA A 200 -17.30 19.96 -1.29
CA ALA A 200 -17.83 18.59 -1.24
C ALA A 200 -18.12 18.04 -2.65
N ASP A 201 -18.61 18.88 -3.56
CA ASP A 201 -18.94 18.48 -4.94
C ASP A 201 -17.68 18.03 -5.70
N LYS A 202 -16.62 18.85 -5.69
CA LYS A 202 -15.36 18.50 -6.32
C LYS A 202 -14.75 17.23 -5.75
N LEU A 203 -14.80 17.07 -4.44
CA LEU A 203 -14.24 15.89 -3.78
C LEU A 203 -15.02 14.61 -4.14
N LEU A 204 -16.35 14.65 -4.02
CA LEU A 204 -17.19 13.49 -4.36
C LEU A 204 -17.11 13.15 -5.85
N LEU A 205 -16.99 14.14 -6.73
CA LEU A 205 -16.74 13.91 -8.15
C LEU A 205 -15.37 13.24 -8.36
N ALA A 206 -14.30 13.74 -7.75
CA ALA A 206 -12.96 13.15 -7.85
C ALA A 206 -12.92 11.71 -7.31
N MET A 207 -13.63 11.43 -6.20
CA MET A 207 -13.79 10.06 -5.68
C MET A 207 -14.53 9.17 -6.70
N ALA A 208 -15.60 9.66 -7.32
CA ALA A 208 -16.34 8.92 -8.34
C ALA A 208 -15.47 8.64 -9.57
N GLU A 209 -14.68 9.61 -10.03
CA GLU A 209 -13.74 9.46 -11.14
C GLU A 209 -12.63 8.44 -10.84
N SER A 210 -12.09 8.45 -9.61
CA SER A 210 -11.14 7.44 -9.16
C SER A 210 -11.73 6.02 -9.19
N ILE A 211 -12.98 5.87 -8.73
CA ILE A 211 -13.69 4.59 -8.78
C ILE A 211 -13.97 4.17 -10.23
N ALA A 212 -14.43 5.11 -11.07
CA ALA A 212 -14.71 4.85 -12.48
C ALA A 212 -13.48 4.36 -13.23
N TYR A 213 -12.33 5.00 -12.98
CA TYR A 213 -11.06 4.61 -13.56
C TYR A 213 -10.63 3.19 -13.12
N GLN A 214 -10.72 2.89 -11.82
CA GLN A 214 -10.32 1.58 -11.28
C GLN A 214 -11.19 0.42 -11.79
N LEU A 215 -12.47 0.69 -12.03
CA LEU A 215 -13.45 -0.33 -12.47
C LEU A 215 -13.76 -0.23 -13.98
N GLU A 216 -13.07 0.61 -14.73
CA GLU A 216 -13.24 0.84 -16.17
C GLU A 216 -14.72 1.14 -16.53
N LEU A 217 -15.36 2.03 -15.76
CA LEU A 217 -16.79 2.30 -15.88
C LEU A 217 -17.08 3.39 -16.95
N THR A 218 -18.15 3.17 -17.70
CA THR A 218 -18.74 4.15 -18.62
C THR A 218 -20.25 4.23 -18.37
N PRO A 219 -20.88 5.41 -18.44
CA PRO A 219 -20.29 6.74 -18.68
C PRO A 219 -19.43 7.22 -17.53
N GLU A 220 -18.51 8.13 -17.80
CA GLU A 220 -17.69 8.76 -16.77
C GLU A 220 -18.53 9.64 -15.85
N PRO A 221 -18.13 9.85 -14.59
CA PRO A 221 -18.93 10.59 -13.60
C PRO A 221 -19.35 11.98 -14.07
N HIS A 222 -18.43 12.79 -14.61
CA HIS A 222 -18.71 14.16 -15.07
C HIS A 222 -19.77 14.23 -16.19
N GLN A 223 -19.95 13.18 -17.00
CA GLN A 223 -20.95 13.11 -18.06
C GLN A 223 -22.37 12.93 -17.53
N VAL A 224 -22.51 12.34 -16.34
CA VAL A 224 -23.81 12.03 -15.72
C VAL A 224 -24.09 12.81 -14.45
N TRP A 225 -23.16 13.65 -14.02
CA TRP A 225 -23.31 14.52 -12.86
C TRP A 225 -24.34 15.61 -13.17
N LYS A 226 -25.31 15.81 -12.31
CA LYS A 226 -26.42 16.74 -12.51
C LYS A 226 -26.25 17.96 -11.59
N SER A 227 -26.14 19.15 -12.15
CA SER A 227 -25.94 20.40 -11.40
C SER A 227 -27.07 20.77 -10.45
N PHE A 228 -28.29 20.24 -10.69
CA PHE A 228 -29.46 20.47 -9.85
C PHE A 228 -29.62 19.47 -8.70
N LEU A 229 -28.77 18.46 -8.62
CA LEU A 229 -28.73 17.49 -7.52
C LEU A 229 -27.62 17.87 -6.53
N SER A 230 -27.85 17.54 -5.25
CA SER A 230 -26.78 17.69 -4.25
C SER A 230 -25.57 16.80 -4.59
N PRO A 231 -24.36 17.17 -4.16
CA PRO A 231 -23.15 16.36 -4.36
C PRO A 231 -23.32 14.92 -3.87
N SER A 232 -23.83 14.73 -2.67
CA SER A 232 -24.09 13.42 -2.06
C SER A 232 -25.10 12.61 -2.86
N THR A 233 -26.15 13.25 -3.42
CA THR A 233 -27.15 12.57 -4.27
C THR A 233 -26.55 12.14 -5.60
N ASN A 234 -25.75 12.98 -6.24
CA ASN A 234 -25.05 12.65 -7.48
C ASN A 234 -24.13 11.43 -7.27
N PHE A 235 -23.33 11.48 -6.21
CA PHE A 235 -22.37 10.42 -5.90
C PHE A 235 -23.09 9.08 -5.61
N GLN A 236 -24.10 9.10 -4.76
CA GLN A 236 -24.91 7.92 -4.43
C GLN A 236 -25.60 7.35 -5.68
N ARG A 237 -26.15 8.22 -6.53
CA ARG A 237 -26.77 7.83 -7.80
C ARG A 237 -25.75 7.16 -8.73
N TYR A 238 -24.53 7.73 -8.83
CA TYR A 238 -23.47 7.15 -9.65
C TYR A 238 -23.09 5.75 -9.15
N LEU A 239 -22.88 5.57 -7.85
CA LEU A 239 -22.57 4.26 -7.28
C LEU A 239 -23.70 3.25 -7.56
N ARG A 240 -24.96 3.63 -7.37
CA ARG A 240 -26.09 2.72 -7.62
C ARG A 240 -26.18 2.28 -9.08
N LEU A 241 -26.09 3.22 -10.02
CA LEU A 241 -26.34 2.96 -11.44
C LEU A 241 -25.15 2.43 -12.21
N GLN A 242 -23.93 2.78 -11.81
CA GLN A 242 -22.73 2.38 -12.55
C GLN A 242 -21.89 1.33 -11.83
N VAL A 243 -21.81 1.36 -10.51
CA VAL A 243 -21.03 0.38 -9.75
C VAL A 243 -21.88 -0.84 -9.41
N PHE A 244 -22.95 -0.65 -8.63
CA PHE A 244 -23.77 -1.77 -8.13
C PHE A 244 -24.63 -2.44 -9.19
N ALA A 245 -25.15 -1.69 -10.17
CA ALA A 245 -25.99 -2.26 -11.21
C ALA A 245 -25.19 -3.21 -12.14
N LYS A 246 -23.94 -2.85 -12.41
CA LYS A 246 -23.04 -3.64 -13.27
C LYS A 246 -22.36 -4.80 -12.55
N ASN A 247 -22.29 -4.76 -11.24
CA ASN A 247 -21.56 -5.73 -10.42
C ASN A 247 -22.48 -6.33 -9.36
N LYS A 248 -22.48 -7.67 -9.28
CA LYS A 248 -23.28 -8.43 -8.32
C LYS A 248 -22.48 -8.97 -7.15
N SER A 249 -21.15 -9.01 -7.28
CA SER A 249 -20.23 -9.45 -6.22
C SER A 249 -20.23 -8.48 -5.03
N PRO A 250 -19.79 -8.93 -3.84
CA PRO A 250 -19.49 -8.04 -2.74
C PRO A 250 -18.49 -6.95 -3.15
N LEU A 251 -18.64 -5.76 -2.61
CA LEU A 251 -17.73 -4.64 -2.81
C LEU A 251 -17.00 -4.31 -1.51
N VAL A 252 -15.68 -4.18 -1.59
CA VAL A 252 -14.87 -3.66 -0.49
C VAL A 252 -14.20 -2.38 -0.95
N TRP A 253 -14.52 -1.29 -0.28
CA TRP A 253 -13.97 0.01 -0.60
C TRP A 253 -13.02 0.48 0.50
N GLY A 254 -11.71 0.45 0.21
CA GLY A 254 -10.67 1.00 1.05
C GLY A 254 -10.59 2.52 0.94
N LEU A 255 -10.56 3.18 2.07
CA LEU A 255 -10.36 4.63 2.21
C LEU A 255 -9.15 4.83 3.10
N ASP A 256 -8.05 5.35 2.54
CA ASP A 256 -6.81 5.61 3.28
C ASP A 256 -6.57 7.11 3.48
N GLU A 257 -5.85 7.46 4.54
CA GLU A 257 -5.51 8.84 4.93
C GLU A 257 -6.74 9.76 5.07
N VAL A 258 -7.82 9.20 5.62
CA VAL A 258 -9.12 9.89 5.80
C VAL A 258 -9.01 11.10 6.72
N ASP A 259 -7.97 11.17 7.56
CA ASP A 259 -7.67 12.32 8.42
C ASP A 259 -7.60 13.64 7.63
N ARG A 260 -7.22 13.57 6.35
CA ARG A 260 -7.16 14.75 5.49
C ARG A 260 -8.50 15.46 5.36
N LEU A 261 -9.60 14.75 5.55
CA LEU A 261 -10.94 15.34 5.50
C LEU A 261 -11.29 16.15 6.74
N PHE A 262 -10.71 15.85 7.90
CA PHE A 262 -11.11 16.44 9.16
C PHE A 262 -10.90 17.97 9.24
N SER A 263 -10.05 18.52 8.40
CA SER A 263 -9.81 19.98 8.34
C SER A 263 -10.87 20.74 7.53
N PHE A 264 -11.83 20.05 6.89
CA PHE A 264 -12.82 20.68 6.03
C PHE A 264 -14.22 20.70 6.68
N THR A 265 -14.90 21.81 6.58
CA THR A 265 -16.24 22.01 7.20
C THR A 265 -17.30 21.06 6.65
N TYR A 266 -17.18 20.65 5.40
CA TYR A 266 -18.10 19.71 4.74
C TYR A 266 -17.79 18.22 5.06
N ALA A 267 -16.75 17.93 5.83
CA ALA A 267 -16.41 16.54 6.18
C ALA A 267 -17.57 15.79 6.82
N SER A 268 -18.35 16.49 7.68
CA SER A 268 -19.54 15.91 8.32
C SER A 268 -20.60 15.45 7.31
N GLU A 269 -20.76 16.13 6.17
CA GLU A 269 -21.67 15.72 5.10
C GLU A 269 -21.22 14.40 4.47
N ILE A 270 -19.92 14.26 4.16
CA ILE A 270 -19.35 13.04 3.58
C ILE A 270 -19.45 11.88 4.56
N PHE A 271 -19.12 12.10 5.81
CA PHE A 271 -19.23 11.08 6.84
C PHE A 271 -20.68 10.70 7.13
N GLY A 272 -21.59 11.66 7.08
CA GLY A 272 -23.03 11.42 7.15
C GLY A 272 -23.54 10.56 6.01
N LEU A 273 -23.02 10.76 4.79
CA LEU A 273 -23.33 9.93 3.64
C LEU A 273 -22.88 8.47 3.87
N PHE A 274 -21.65 8.23 4.34
CA PHE A 274 -21.16 6.88 4.65
C PHE A 274 -22.01 6.19 5.73
N ARG A 275 -22.37 6.93 6.78
CA ARG A 275 -23.26 6.42 7.82
C ARG A 275 -24.66 6.11 7.29
N SER A 276 -25.18 6.91 6.36
CA SER A 276 -26.50 6.65 5.75
C SER A 276 -26.53 5.30 5.04
N TRP A 277 -25.44 4.90 4.37
CA TRP A 277 -25.33 3.58 3.72
C TRP A 277 -25.34 2.43 4.73
N HIS A 278 -24.72 2.61 5.89
CA HIS A 278 -24.83 1.65 6.99
C HIS A 278 -26.31 1.46 7.41
N ASN A 279 -27.04 2.55 7.59
CA ASN A 279 -28.45 2.49 7.99
C ASN A 279 -29.34 1.88 6.88
N LEU A 280 -29.04 2.18 5.61
CA LEU A 280 -29.77 1.63 4.47
C LEU A 280 -29.69 0.11 4.37
N ARG A 281 -28.67 -0.55 4.93
CA ARG A 281 -28.60 -2.02 4.99
C ARG A 281 -29.76 -2.64 5.78
N ALA A 282 -30.21 -1.96 6.82
CA ALA A 282 -31.35 -2.39 7.64
C ALA A 282 -32.70 -1.93 7.05
N LEU A 283 -32.73 -0.71 6.47
CA LEU A 283 -33.97 -0.09 5.95
C LEU A 283 -34.34 -0.64 4.56
N ASP A 284 -33.36 -1.02 3.75
CA ASP A 284 -33.53 -1.61 2.41
C ASP A 284 -32.64 -2.86 2.27
N PRO A 285 -33.03 -3.99 2.88
CA PRO A 285 -32.22 -5.23 2.86
C PRO A 285 -32.00 -5.81 1.47
N GLN A 286 -32.87 -5.48 0.51
CA GLN A 286 -32.75 -5.90 -0.90
C GLN A 286 -31.97 -4.87 -1.75
N GLY A 287 -31.67 -3.71 -1.18
CA GLY A 287 -30.90 -2.65 -1.82
C GLY A 287 -29.43 -3.03 -2.02
N PRO A 288 -28.69 -2.24 -2.79
CA PRO A 288 -27.31 -2.60 -3.16
C PRO A 288 -26.32 -2.45 -1.99
N TRP A 289 -26.67 -1.68 -0.97
CA TRP A 289 -25.77 -1.30 0.12
C TRP A 289 -25.36 -2.47 1.03
N HIS A 290 -26.16 -3.54 1.08
CA HIS A 290 -25.81 -4.73 1.85
C HIS A 290 -24.53 -5.41 1.36
N ARG A 291 -24.12 -5.17 0.11
CA ARG A 291 -22.90 -5.72 -0.51
C ARG A 291 -21.67 -4.84 -0.34
N LEU A 292 -21.82 -3.63 0.24
CA LEU A 292 -20.73 -2.68 0.41
C LEU A 292 -20.08 -2.82 1.80
N THR A 293 -18.79 -3.03 1.85
CA THR A 293 -17.96 -2.86 3.05
C THR A 293 -17.06 -1.63 2.85
N LEU A 294 -17.14 -0.65 3.75
CA LEU A 294 -16.20 0.47 3.81
C LEU A 294 -15.09 0.13 4.80
N ALA A 295 -13.85 0.04 4.32
CA ALA A 295 -12.66 -0.15 5.15
C ALA A 295 -11.92 1.19 5.27
N ILE A 296 -12.04 1.87 6.40
CA ILE A 296 -11.59 3.25 6.61
C ILE A 296 -10.35 3.25 7.51
N ALA A 297 -9.21 3.69 6.99
CA ALA A 297 -7.98 3.87 7.75
C ALA A 297 -7.77 5.35 8.10
N TYR A 298 -7.52 5.63 9.39
CA TYR A 298 -7.33 6.98 9.90
C TYR A 298 -6.42 7.01 11.13
N ALA A 299 -5.75 8.16 11.36
CA ALA A 299 -4.77 8.31 12.42
C ALA A 299 -5.31 9.06 13.64
N THR A 300 -6.29 9.92 13.47
CA THR A 300 -6.69 10.92 14.44
C THR A 300 -7.96 10.54 15.21
N GLU A 301 -8.19 11.14 16.37
CA GLU A 301 -9.47 11.02 17.09
C GLU A 301 -10.57 11.77 16.32
N ALA A 302 -11.34 11.03 15.54
CA ALA A 302 -12.39 11.59 14.69
C ALA A 302 -13.40 12.47 15.44
N HIS A 303 -13.71 12.13 16.70
CA HIS A 303 -14.65 12.89 17.52
C HIS A 303 -14.21 14.32 17.84
N LEU A 304 -12.93 14.64 17.72
CA LEU A 304 -12.43 16.01 17.93
C LEU A 304 -12.75 16.94 16.76
N PHE A 305 -13.04 16.39 15.60
CA PHE A 305 -13.26 17.15 14.37
C PHE A 305 -14.68 17.05 13.82
N ILE A 306 -15.45 16.09 14.28
CA ILE A 306 -16.83 15.88 13.82
C ILE A 306 -17.77 16.49 14.84
N THR A 307 -18.42 17.60 14.46
CA THR A 307 -19.33 18.37 15.31
C THR A 307 -20.62 17.64 15.64
N ASP A 308 -21.12 16.78 14.72
CA ASP A 308 -22.28 15.93 14.96
C ASP A 308 -21.89 14.46 15.01
N LEU A 309 -21.67 13.95 16.21
CA LEU A 309 -21.34 12.55 16.45
C LEU A 309 -22.41 11.56 15.96
N ASN A 310 -23.69 12.00 15.87
CA ASN A 310 -24.78 11.14 15.39
C ASN A 310 -24.70 10.90 13.88
N GLN A 311 -24.06 11.77 13.13
CA GLN A 311 -23.81 11.59 11.70
C GLN A 311 -22.48 10.90 11.39
N SER A 312 -21.68 10.61 12.41
CA SER A 312 -20.34 10.05 12.26
C SER A 312 -20.38 8.54 11.97
N PRO A 313 -19.67 8.05 10.93
CA PRO A 313 -19.48 6.62 10.69
C PRO A 313 -18.59 5.97 11.75
N PHE A 314 -17.82 6.78 12.49
CA PHE A 314 -16.89 6.31 13.52
C PHE A 314 -17.57 5.78 14.79
N ASN A 315 -18.90 5.92 14.89
CA ASN A 315 -19.71 5.38 15.99
C ASN A 315 -20.39 4.05 15.66
N VAL A 316 -20.24 3.55 14.44
CA VAL A 316 -20.88 2.31 13.97
C VAL A 316 -19.83 1.40 13.33
N GLY A 317 -20.20 0.14 13.12
CA GLY A 317 -19.31 -0.86 12.50
C GLY A 317 -18.25 -1.40 13.44
N THR A 318 -17.33 -2.16 12.85
CA THR A 318 -16.22 -2.82 13.54
C THR A 318 -15.07 -1.85 13.72
N ARG A 319 -14.59 -1.68 14.96
CA ARG A 319 -13.50 -0.76 15.31
C ARG A 319 -12.26 -1.55 15.66
N LEU A 320 -11.18 -1.29 14.97
CA LEU A 320 -9.90 -1.95 15.11
C LEU A 320 -8.82 -0.92 15.42
N ALA A 321 -8.10 -1.12 16.52
CA ALA A 321 -6.96 -0.29 16.90
C ALA A 321 -5.67 -1.02 16.54
N LEU A 322 -4.80 -0.34 15.78
CA LEU A 322 -3.44 -0.82 15.53
C LEU A 322 -2.53 -0.34 16.65
N GLU A 323 -2.07 -1.28 17.44
CA GLU A 323 -1.15 -1.04 18.55
C GLU A 323 0.32 -1.17 18.11
N ASP A 324 1.22 -0.74 19.00
CA ASP A 324 2.65 -0.96 18.86
C ASP A 324 3.01 -2.44 18.92
N PHE A 325 4.18 -2.81 18.44
CA PHE A 325 4.67 -4.17 18.51
C PHE A 325 4.97 -4.58 19.97
N THR A 326 4.50 -5.74 20.34
CA THR A 326 4.91 -6.38 21.58
C THR A 326 6.39 -6.77 21.53
N LEU A 327 6.98 -7.04 22.70
CA LEU A 327 8.36 -7.53 22.78
C LEU A 327 8.57 -8.78 21.91
N GLN A 328 7.59 -9.70 21.90
CA GLN A 328 7.66 -10.91 21.06
C GLN A 328 7.66 -10.58 19.56
N GLN A 329 6.86 -9.61 19.13
CA GLN A 329 6.81 -9.17 17.73
C GLN A 329 8.10 -8.45 17.31
N VAL A 330 8.73 -7.71 18.23
CA VAL A 330 10.07 -7.13 17.98
C VAL A 330 11.14 -8.23 17.90
N THR A 331 11.04 -9.28 18.72
CA THR A 331 11.92 -10.46 18.62
C THR A 331 11.77 -11.14 17.26
N ASP A 332 10.54 -11.40 16.81
CA ASP A 332 10.26 -11.98 15.50
C ASP A 332 10.81 -11.12 14.36
N LEU A 333 10.62 -9.80 14.43
CA LEU A 333 11.16 -8.87 13.44
C LEU A 333 12.71 -8.86 13.45
N ASN A 334 13.33 -8.91 14.63
CA ASN A 334 14.78 -9.02 14.77
C ASN A 334 15.34 -10.27 14.06
N GLN A 335 14.64 -11.42 14.21
CA GLN A 335 15.01 -12.66 13.52
C GLN A 335 14.95 -12.49 12.00
N ARG A 336 13.90 -11.84 11.49
CA ARG A 336 13.76 -11.56 10.06
C ARG A 336 14.83 -10.61 9.51
N TYR A 337 15.41 -9.78 10.36
CA TYR A 337 16.58 -8.93 10.05
C TYR A 337 17.93 -9.63 10.30
N LYS A 338 17.96 -10.99 10.50
CA LYS A 338 19.17 -11.78 10.78
C LYS A 338 19.81 -11.45 12.15
N GLU A 339 19.00 -11.13 13.12
CA GLU A 339 19.36 -10.96 14.54
C GLU A 339 20.48 -9.91 14.80
N PRO A 340 20.34 -8.66 14.30
CA PRO A 340 21.29 -7.60 14.63
C PRO A 340 21.33 -7.30 16.14
N LEU A 341 20.22 -7.54 16.86
CA LEU A 341 20.17 -7.48 18.33
C LEU A 341 20.49 -8.86 18.90
N ARG A 342 21.44 -8.91 19.82
CA ARG A 342 21.99 -10.16 20.37
C ARG A 342 21.27 -10.51 21.69
N GLY A 343 20.49 -11.59 21.64
CA GLY A 343 19.80 -12.09 22.81
C GLY A 343 18.63 -11.20 23.29
N GLN A 344 17.89 -11.72 24.26
CA GLN A 344 16.65 -11.06 24.73
C GLN A 344 16.87 -9.73 25.46
N ALA A 345 18.02 -9.54 26.09
CA ALA A 345 18.31 -8.30 26.82
C ALA A 345 18.43 -7.11 25.88
N GLU A 346 19.12 -7.27 24.74
CA GLU A 346 19.21 -6.19 23.74
C GLU A 346 17.87 -5.92 23.06
N VAL A 347 17.10 -6.97 22.74
CA VAL A 347 15.74 -6.81 22.19
C VAL A 347 14.83 -6.06 23.16
N ALA A 348 14.87 -6.40 24.45
CA ALA A 348 14.09 -5.71 25.48
C ALA A 348 14.51 -4.24 25.62
N ARG A 349 15.82 -3.96 25.62
CA ARG A 349 16.34 -2.59 25.70
C ARG A 349 15.96 -1.75 24.46
N PHE A 350 16.02 -2.34 23.28
CA PHE A 350 15.61 -1.73 22.02
C PHE A 350 14.08 -1.47 22.01
N HIS A 351 13.29 -2.43 22.47
CA HIS A 351 11.85 -2.27 22.63
C HIS A 351 11.53 -1.11 23.60
N GLN A 352 12.21 -1.03 24.73
CA GLN A 352 12.03 0.06 25.69
C GLN A 352 12.39 1.42 25.10
N LEU A 353 13.46 1.52 24.31
CA LEU A 353 13.84 2.76 23.61
C LEU A 353 12.74 3.25 22.68
N LEU A 354 12.16 2.34 21.86
CA LEU A 354 11.26 2.68 20.74
C LEU A 354 9.77 2.46 21.04
N GLY A 355 9.44 1.86 22.19
CA GLY A 355 8.06 1.53 22.59
C GLY A 355 7.36 0.54 21.66
N GLY A 356 8.12 -0.24 20.90
CA GLY A 356 7.55 -1.14 19.88
C GLY A 356 6.96 -0.43 18.67
N HIS A 357 7.21 0.87 18.47
CA HIS A 357 6.68 1.61 17.33
C HIS A 357 7.09 0.97 16.00
N PRO A 358 6.15 0.48 15.15
CA PRO A 358 6.46 -0.35 14.00
C PRO A 358 7.49 0.24 13.05
N TYR A 359 7.31 1.50 12.64
CA TYR A 359 8.25 2.17 11.74
C TYR A 359 9.63 2.36 12.39
N LEU A 360 9.69 2.82 13.64
CA LEU A 360 10.96 3.06 14.33
C LEU A 360 11.72 1.76 14.57
N THR A 361 11.00 0.69 14.92
CA THR A 361 11.58 -0.65 15.11
C THR A 361 12.19 -1.16 13.79
N GLN A 362 11.47 -1.08 12.69
CA GLN A 362 12.00 -1.47 11.39
C GLN A 362 13.19 -0.57 10.97
N ARG A 363 13.08 0.74 11.19
CA ARG A 363 14.13 1.69 10.83
C ARG A 363 15.41 1.42 11.63
N GLY A 364 15.30 1.19 12.93
CA GLY A 364 16.45 0.88 13.78
C GLY A 364 17.14 -0.42 13.37
N LEU A 365 16.37 -1.51 13.20
CA LEU A 365 16.93 -2.79 12.74
C LEU A 365 17.58 -2.70 11.35
N TYR A 366 16.94 -1.98 10.43
CA TYR A 366 17.50 -1.71 9.11
C TYR A 366 18.85 -0.99 9.20
N GLU A 367 18.96 0.07 10.01
CA GLU A 367 20.19 0.84 10.20
C GLU A 367 21.30 -0.02 10.84
N MET A 368 20.95 -0.86 11.81
CA MET A 368 21.90 -1.79 12.43
C MET A 368 22.49 -2.77 11.39
N VAL A 369 21.65 -3.35 10.53
CA VAL A 369 22.10 -4.28 9.49
C VAL A 369 22.88 -3.55 8.40
N LYS A 370 22.38 -2.40 7.92
CA LYS A 370 22.98 -1.64 6.82
C LYS A 370 24.36 -1.13 7.15
N ASN A 371 24.52 -0.57 8.34
CA ASN A 371 25.74 0.12 8.76
C ASN A 371 26.58 -0.70 9.74
N ASN A 372 26.18 -1.95 9.99
CA ASN A 372 26.81 -2.82 11.01
C ASN A 372 26.94 -2.11 12.38
N THR A 373 25.86 -1.41 12.78
CA THR A 373 25.82 -0.55 13.95
C THR A 373 25.32 -1.34 15.16
N SER A 374 25.98 -1.19 16.33
CA SER A 374 25.54 -1.85 17.55
C SER A 374 24.32 -1.14 18.20
N LEU A 375 23.65 -1.81 19.16
CA LEU A 375 22.58 -1.22 19.94
C LEU A 375 23.06 0.02 20.71
N GLU A 376 24.25 -0.02 21.30
CA GLU A 376 24.83 1.11 22.05
C GLU A 376 24.96 2.35 21.18
N ALA A 377 25.42 2.18 19.96
CA ALA A 377 25.53 3.29 19.00
C ALA A 377 24.14 3.85 18.65
N ILE A 378 23.13 2.98 18.44
CA ILE A 378 21.73 3.43 18.21
C ILE A 378 21.18 4.21 19.43
N LEU A 379 21.47 3.75 20.66
CA LEU A 379 21.08 4.44 21.88
C LEU A 379 21.70 5.84 22.00
N GLU A 380 22.96 5.97 21.59
CA GLU A 380 23.70 7.23 21.62
C GLU A 380 23.23 8.25 20.59
N ILE A 381 22.97 7.80 19.35
CA ILE A 381 22.66 8.72 18.23
C ILE A 381 21.17 8.82 17.91
N GLY A 382 20.33 7.94 18.48
CA GLY A 382 18.93 7.80 18.09
C GLY A 382 18.10 9.07 18.20
N ASN A 383 18.34 9.89 19.22
CA ASN A 383 17.62 11.16 19.45
C ASN A 383 18.31 12.38 18.81
N ARG A 384 19.39 12.21 18.04
CA ARG A 384 20.10 13.33 17.37
C ARG A 384 19.35 13.77 16.11
N ASP A 385 19.55 15.05 15.74
CA ASP A 385 18.91 15.65 14.55
C ASP A 385 19.41 15.09 13.20
N GLU A 386 20.50 14.35 13.23
CA GLU A 386 21.07 13.60 12.10
C GLU A 386 21.05 12.09 12.35
N GLY A 387 20.36 11.64 13.39
CA GLY A 387 20.25 10.24 13.77
C GLY A 387 19.30 9.45 12.88
N PRO A 388 19.25 8.12 13.05
CA PRO A 388 18.46 7.23 12.21
C PRO A 388 16.94 7.49 12.25
N PHE A 389 16.46 8.18 13.28
CA PHE A 389 15.06 8.51 13.50
C PHE A 389 14.73 10.00 13.26
N ALA A 390 15.70 10.79 12.82
CA ALA A 390 15.60 12.24 12.68
C ALA A 390 14.38 12.70 11.86
N ASP A 391 14.12 12.07 10.71
CA ASP A 391 12.99 12.45 9.84
C ASP A 391 11.63 12.27 10.53
N HIS A 392 11.49 11.22 11.32
CA HIS A 392 10.26 10.94 12.07
C HIS A 392 10.10 11.96 13.21
N LEU A 393 11.16 12.19 13.97
CA LEU A 393 11.18 13.09 15.13
C LEU A 393 10.96 14.55 14.72
N LYS A 394 11.58 15.00 13.62
CA LYS A 394 11.38 16.34 13.06
C LYS A 394 9.93 16.55 12.59
N ARG A 395 9.33 15.57 11.90
CA ARG A 395 7.92 15.67 11.48
C ARG A 395 6.98 15.74 12.68
N MET A 396 7.26 15.02 13.76
CA MET A 396 6.50 15.08 15.00
C MET A 396 6.61 16.49 15.62
N LEU A 397 7.82 17.05 15.71
CA LEU A 397 8.04 18.37 16.26
C LEU A 397 7.34 19.47 15.44
N VAL A 398 7.50 19.46 14.11
CA VAL A 398 6.83 20.41 13.20
C VAL A 398 5.30 20.33 13.32
N ALA A 399 4.74 19.13 13.56
CA ALA A 399 3.31 18.99 13.78
C ALA A 399 2.86 19.62 15.11
N LEU A 400 3.66 19.49 16.17
CA LEU A 400 3.42 20.14 17.46
C LEU A 400 3.53 21.67 17.40
N GLU A 401 4.51 22.19 16.67
CA GLU A 401 4.74 23.64 16.51
C GLU A 401 3.57 24.37 15.84
N LYS A 402 2.76 23.65 15.05
CA LYS A 402 1.55 24.22 14.44
C LYS A 402 0.41 24.45 15.44
N GLU A 403 0.52 23.91 16.64
CA GLU A 403 -0.50 23.92 17.68
C GLU A 403 0.06 24.55 18.97
N PRO A 404 0.15 25.88 19.05
CA PRO A 404 0.85 26.57 20.15
C PRO A 404 0.33 26.20 21.54
N THR A 405 -1.00 26.08 21.71
CA THR A 405 -1.61 25.75 23.00
C THR A 405 -1.22 24.34 23.46
N LEU A 406 -1.27 23.37 22.54
CA LEU A 406 -0.89 21.99 22.81
C LEU A 406 0.60 21.87 23.14
N LEU A 407 1.44 22.63 22.43
CA LEU A 407 2.88 22.67 22.66
C LEU A 407 3.21 23.26 24.04
N GLU A 408 2.51 24.31 24.47
CA GLU A 408 2.74 24.95 25.78
C GLU A 408 2.34 24.04 26.95
N GLU A 409 1.19 23.37 26.86
CA GLU A 409 0.80 22.37 27.87
C GLU A 409 1.78 21.19 27.92
N LEU A 410 2.23 20.70 26.75
CA LEU A 410 3.25 19.65 26.67
C LEU A 410 4.57 20.11 27.33
N ARG A 411 4.97 21.38 27.12
CA ARG A 411 6.14 21.97 27.75
C ARG A 411 6.03 21.97 29.28
N GLY A 412 4.89 22.38 29.79
CA GLY A 412 4.60 22.35 31.24
C GLY A 412 4.65 20.93 31.81
N PHE A 413 4.09 19.96 31.07
CA PHE A 413 4.15 18.55 31.44
C PHE A 413 5.58 18.01 31.47
N LEU A 414 6.41 18.31 30.44
CA LEU A 414 7.79 17.85 30.36
C LEU A 414 8.70 18.42 31.44
N ARG A 415 8.45 19.68 31.90
CA ARG A 415 9.27 20.37 32.89
C ARG A 415 8.92 20.02 34.34
N SER A 416 7.63 19.96 34.63
CA SER A 416 7.14 19.90 36.01
C SER A 416 6.05 18.86 36.24
N ASN A 417 5.83 18.00 35.31
CA ASN A 417 4.71 17.04 35.33
C ASN A 417 3.35 17.74 35.54
N ALA A 418 3.20 18.95 34.96
CA ALA A 418 1.95 19.70 35.04
C ALA A 418 0.80 18.89 34.42
N LYS A 419 -0.39 19.03 35.01
CA LYS A 419 -1.58 18.33 34.49
C LYS A 419 -1.93 18.84 33.11
N LEU A 420 -2.11 17.93 32.17
CA LEU A 420 -2.63 18.20 30.81
C LEU A 420 -4.15 18.38 30.87
N SER A 421 -4.72 19.25 30.03
CA SER A 421 -6.16 19.30 29.81
C SER A 421 -6.62 18.02 29.11
N ASP A 422 -7.91 17.67 29.26
CA ASP A 422 -8.49 16.47 28.64
C ASP A 422 -8.41 16.53 27.11
N ASP A 423 -8.57 17.71 26.52
CA ASP A 423 -8.40 17.93 25.08
C ASP A 423 -6.96 17.67 24.63
N THR A 424 -5.99 18.30 25.31
CA THR A 424 -4.56 18.11 25.02
C THR A 424 -4.15 16.65 25.20
N LEU A 425 -4.60 16.01 26.27
CA LEU A 425 -4.33 14.60 26.55
C LEU A 425 -4.86 13.69 25.40
N SER A 426 -6.10 13.94 24.97
CA SER A 426 -6.72 13.18 23.86
C SER A 426 -5.96 13.41 22.56
N ARG A 427 -5.60 14.65 22.23
CA ARG A 427 -4.87 15.01 21.01
C ARG A 427 -3.45 14.44 20.98
N LEU A 428 -2.73 14.48 22.10
CA LEU A 428 -1.37 13.92 22.20
C LEU A 428 -1.39 12.38 22.10
N ARG A 429 -2.40 11.70 22.66
CA ARG A 429 -2.60 10.27 22.48
C ARG A 429 -2.92 9.93 21.04
N SER A 430 -3.81 10.67 20.41
CA SER A 430 -4.18 10.49 18.99
C SER A 430 -2.99 10.70 18.05
N ALA A 431 -2.16 11.68 18.34
CA ALA A 431 -0.92 11.91 17.62
C ALA A 431 0.13 10.81 17.86
N GLY A 432 -0.09 9.93 18.84
CA GLY A 432 0.83 8.87 19.22
C GLY A 432 2.08 9.39 19.96
N ILE A 433 2.00 10.54 20.59
CA ILE A 433 3.09 11.14 21.40
C ILE A 433 3.03 10.58 22.83
N LEU A 434 1.83 10.45 23.37
CA LEU A 434 1.59 9.76 24.62
C LEU A 434 1.18 8.31 24.37
N SER A 435 1.40 7.45 25.36
CA SER A 435 0.91 6.08 25.36
C SER A 435 -0.62 6.04 25.21
N SER A 436 -1.12 5.05 24.48
CA SER A 436 -2.56 4.82 24.27
C SER A 436 -3.28 4.30 25.52
N ASP A 437 -2.54 3.81 26.52
CA ASP A 437 -3.10 3.29 27.77
C ASP A 437 -3.77 4.41 28.57
N SER A 438 -5.09 4.47 28.49
CA SER A 438 -5.90 5.48 29.19
C SER A 438 -6.09 5.21 30.68
N SER A 439 -5.72 4.02 31.16
CA SER A 439 -5.88 3.61 32.56
C SER A 439 -4.73 4.10 33.45
N ARG A 440 -3.65 4.60 32.86
CA ARG A 440 -2.46 5.07 33.56
C ARG A 440 -2.31 6.58 33.46
N GLU A 441 -1.48 7.14 34.37
CA GLU A 441 -1.00 8.51 34.25
C GLU A 441 -0.40 8.77 32.84
N PRO A 442 -0.55 10.00 32.30
CA PRO A 442 -0.02 10.31 30.98
C PRO A 442 1.50 10.10 30.95
N ASN A 443 1.93 9.23 30.05
CA ASN A 443 3.35 8.95 29.83
C ASN A 443 3.68 9.10 28.35
N LEU A 444 4.89 9.57 28.04
CA LEU A 444 5.38 9.57 26.69
C LEU A 444 5.46 8.13 26.14
N ARG A 445 5.18 7.97 24.85
CA ARG A 445 5.05 6.66 24.21
C ARG A 445 6.32 5.81 24.33
N CYS A 446 7.49 6.43 24.30
CA CYS A 446 8.77 5.74 24.40
C CYS A 446 9.90 6.67 24.89
N GLU A 447 11.02 6.08 25.29
CA GLU A 447 12.20 6.82 25.75
C GLU A 447 12.78 7.74 24.67
N LEU A 448 12.75 7.33 23.41
CA LEU A 448 13.23 8.13 22.28
C LEU A 448 12.47 9.46 22.19
N TYR A 449 11.13 9.43 22.32
CA TYR A 449 10.32 10.65 22.31
C TYR A 449 10.61 11.50 23.55
N ALA A 450 10.75 10.86 24.72
CA ALA A 450 11.08 11.56 25.95
C ALA A 450 12.40 12.34 25.84
N ALA A 451 13.43 11.69 25.34
CA ALA A 451 14.74 12.31 25.16
C ALA A 451 14.72 13.45 24.14
N TYR A 452 14.05 13.23 22.99
CA TYR A 452 13.98 14.22 21.91
C TYR A 452 13.14 15.45 22.30
N LEU A 453 11.94 15.25 22.84
CA LEU A 453 11.05 16.34 23.22
C LEU A 453 11.61 17.15 24.39
N LYS A 454 12.26 16.51 25.37
CA LYS A 454 12.96 17.26 26.44
C LYS A 454 14.05 18.18 25.90
N ARG A 455 14.73 17.81 24.82
CA ARG A 455 15.79 18.63 24.21
C ARG A 455 15.24 19.81 23.40
N HIS A 456 14.09 19.63 22.71
CA HIS A 456 13.59 20.63 21.76
C HIS A 456 12.41 21.47 22.27
N VAL A 457 11.65 20.96 23.25
CA VAL A 457 10.41 21.58 23.72
C VAL A 457 10.52 22.15 25.13
N SER A 458 11.34 21.54 26.00
CA SER A 458 11.48 21.98 27.39
C SER A 458 12.30 23.27 27.59
#